data_574a33f0ffa70cbb48977cc1d08a2e26
#
_entry.id   574a33f0ffa70cbb48977cc1d08a2e26
#
_cell.length_a   1.000
_cell.length_b   1.000
_cell.length_c   1.000
_cell.angle_alpha   90.00
_cell.angle_beta   90.00
_cell.angle_gamma   90.00
#
_symmetry.space_group_name_H-M   'P 1'
#
loop_
_entity.id
_entity.type
_entity.pdbx_description
1 polymer ?
#
loop_
_entity_poly.entity_id
_entity_poly.type
_entity_poly.pdbx_seq_one_letter_code
_entity_poly.pdbx_strand_id
1 'polypeptide(L)'
;MDLSQGNVKTKEELEQYILNMSPDLLFVYRCPFIISKKAYSTARIGAYNIHPSLLPKYRGLNPWYEIFKNNEVENGVTLHRITDVVDKGEIIYQRSYKIFPKDTIEYARNKADIIASELLAKFLDEYIPEHSDFIELYPLPNKFDYIEAILNKSNLLIDDSIKDGLVIGDLDGDFHEGAHNIVFKIKSHNKELALRCWKCIDYDDCVALCRRMVCISRELRRTQLPYFIDFNFYERGIITCKGVYPLMSMDWIYDLDLKQYINTNLFNTGKLYTLANNFAMMVADLHTFQISHGDLQVTNIKVREDGSLFLIDYDTMFTPSLYGDYDKVKGNLCFQHHSRLNNELMSPHSDYFSEYIIYFGIIALANYPQLYTYLDLDKNDFIFTQEELYDISNSRICKFIYLKNNKKLINISKSLINAWEASNIDKVIPLENILNK
;
A
#
# COMPACT_ATOMS: atom_id res chain seq x y z
N MET A 1 -2.88 18.40 -5.67
CA MET A 1 -3.63 19.30 -4.78
C MET A 1 -4.90 19.72 -5.48
N ASP A 2 -6.05 19.48 -4.91
CA ASP A 2 -7.34 19.93 -5.43
C ASP A 2 -7.74 21.26 -4.77
N LEU A 3 -7.67 22.35 -5.53
CA LEU A 3 -8.04 23.70 -5.05
C LEU A 3 -9.54 23.83 -4.72
N SER A 4 -10.38 22.87 -5.15
CA SER A 4 -11.81 22.85 -4.84
C SER A 4 -12.12 22.56 -3.38
N GLN A 5 -11.16 22.02 -2.62
CA GLN A 5 -11.30 21.70 -1.18
C GLN A 5 -10.98 22.89 -0.24
N GLY A 6 -10.76 24.08 -0.78
CA GLY A 6 -10.81 25.31 0.01
C GLY A 6 -9.57 25.68 0.84
N ASN A 7 -8.45 24.98 0.71
CA ASN A 7 -7.24 25.22 1.50
C ASN A 7 -6.33 26.34 0.95
N VAL A 8 -6.52 26.77 -0.31
CA VAL A 8 -5.74 27.85 -0.96
C VAL A 8 -6.71 28.78 -1.68
N LYS A 9 -6.76 30.02 -1.24
CA LYS A 9 -7.70 31.04 -1.74
C LYS A 9 -7.04 32.14 -2.55
N THR A 10 -5.73 32.32 -2.40
CA THR A 10 -4.99 33.38 -3.08
C THR A 10 -3.81 32.82 -3.87
N LYS A 11 -3.33 33.63 -4.81
CA LYS A 11 -2.13 33.29 -5.59
C LYS A 11 -0.91 33.14 -4.67
N GLU A 12 -0.78 34.01 -3.70
CA GLU A 12 0.34 34.06 -2.76
C GLU A 12 0.38 32.79 -1.92
N GLU A 13 -0.77 32.33 -1.43
CA GLU A 13 -0.88 31.06 -0.68
C GLU A 13 -0.47 29.87 -1.55
N LEU A 14 -0.92 29.82 -2.82
CA LEU A 14 -0.55 28.78 -3.76
C LEU A 14 0.95 28.77 -4.04
N GLU A 15 1.53 29.93 -4.31
CA GLU A 15 2.96 30.04 -4.59
C GLU A 15 3.80 29.67 -3.35
N GLN A 16 3.40 30.10 -2.17
CA GLN A 16 4.08 29.69 -0.93
C GLN A 16 3.99 28.19 -0.69
N TYR A 17 2.84 27.59 -0.99
CA TYR A 17 2.69 26.13 -0.92
C TYR A 17 3.64 25.41 -1.89
N ILE A 18 3.71 25.85 -3.16
CA ILE A 18 4.63 25.28 -4.14
C ILE A 18 6.08 25.43 -3.70
N LEU A 19 6.48 26.60 -3.18
CA LEU A 19 7.81 26.86 -2.68
C LEU A 19 8.18 25.93 -1.51
N ASN A 20 7.26 25.74 -0.57
CA ASN A 20 7.49 24.86 0.59
C ASN A 20 7.58 23.39 0.19
N MET A 21 6.81 22.97 -0.80
CA MET A 21 6.79 21.58 -1.29
C MET A 21 8.02 21.24 -2.12
N SER A 22 8.62 22.21 -2.81
CA SER A 22 9.74 22.01 -3.74
C SER A 22 9.56 20.74 -4.60
N PRO A 23 8.50 20.64 -5.41
CA PRO A 23 8.12 19.41 -6.09
C PRO A 23 9.15 19.00 -7.15
N ASP A 24 9.27 17.71 -7.44
CA ASP A 24 10.03 17.23 -8.59
C ASP A 24 9.33 17.59 -9.90
N LEU A 25 8.01 17.39 -9.95
CA LEU A 25 7.14 17.73 -11.06
C LEU A 25 5.99 18.59 -10.59
N LEU A 26 5.71 19.64 -11.33
CA LEU A 26 4.56 20.52 -11.11
C LEU A 26 3.63 20.42 -12.31
N PHE A 27 2.42 19.90 -12.09
CA PHE A 27 1.35 19.97 -13.09
C PHE A 27 0.30 20.98 -12.67
N VAL A 28 -0.09 21.80 -13.62
CA VAL A 28 -1.13 22.81 -13.45
C VAL A 28 -2.26 22.48 -14.41
N TYR A 29 -3.48 22.34 -13.90
CA TYR A 29 -4.69 22.15 -14.69
C TYR A 29 -5.83 22.96 -14.11
N ARG A 30 -6.49 23.75 -14.95
CA ARG A 30 -7.64 24.60 -14.58
C ARG A 30 -7.35 25.52 -13.38
N CYS A 31 -6.10 25.89 -13.18
CA CYS A 31 -5.71 26.82 -12.12
C CYS A 31 -6.20 28.23 -12.45
N PRO A 32 -6.84 28.93 -11.51
CA PRO A 32 -7.29 30.31 -11.72
C PRO A 32 -6.15 31.32 -11.65
N PHE A 33 -4.94 30.89 -11.29
CA PHE A 33 -3.78 31.77 -11.12
C PHE A 33 -2.68 31.46 -12.12
N ILE A 34 -1.97 32.49 -12.57
CA ILE A 34 -0.73 32.36 -13.32
C ILE A 34 0.41 32.16 -12.31
N ILE A 35 1.07 31.00 -12.36
CA ILE A 35 2.18 30.65 -11.48
C ILE A 35 3.43 31.46 -11.85
N SER A 36 4.06 32.08 -10.88
CA SER A 36 5.27 32.89 -11.11
C SER A 36 6.48 32.03 -11.40
N LYS A 37 7.49 32.63 -12.07
CA LYS A 37 8.77 31.98 -12.32
C LYS A 37 9.42 31.44 -11.05
N LYS A 38 9.35 32.24 -9.97
CA LYS A 38 9.90 31.84 -8.67
C LYS A 38 9.30 30.52 -8.17
N ALA A 39 7.99 30.35 -8.34
CA ALA A 39 7.30 29.15 -7.87
C ALA A 39 7.51 27.95 -8.82
N TYR A 40 7.30 28.12 -10.14
CA TYR A 40 7.43 26.96 -11.03
C TYR A 40 8.89 26.49 -11.23
N SER A 41 9.89 27.36 -11.02
CA SER A 41 11.31 26.98 -11.12
C SER A 41 11.79 26.13 -9.94
N THR A 42 10.99 25.92 -8.90
CA THR A 42 11.30 24.96 -7.82
C THR A 42 11.06 23.52 -8.23
N ALA A 43 10.30 23.29 -9.30
CA ALA A 43 10.08 21.95 -9.82
C ALA A 43 11.37 21.43 -10.48
N ARG A 44 11.99 20.42 -9.85
CA ARG A 44 13.33 19.92 -10.20
C ARG A 44 13.39 19.33 -11.62
N ILE A 45 12.37 18.54 -12.01
CA ILE A 45 12.28 17.90 -13.33
C ILE A 45 11.61 18.86 -14.32
N GLY A 46 10.56 19.56 -13.87
CA GLY A 46 9.87 20.55 -14.70
C GLY A 46 8.48 20.92 -14.21
N ALA A 47 7.99 22.00 -14.78
CA ALA A 47 6.63 22.49 -14.56
C ALA A 47 5.85 22.47 -15.86
N TYR A 48 4.65 21.92 -15.85
CA TYR A 48 3.82 21.68 -17.01
C TYR A 48 2.40 22.17 -16.77
N ASN A 49 1.76 22.68 -17.83
CA ASN A 49 0.36 23.07 -17.81
C ASN A 49 -0.44 22.21 -18.80
N ILE A 50 -1.60 21.77 -18.37
CA ILE A 50 -2.57 21.10 -19.22
C ILE A 50 -3.61 22.14 -19.60
N HIS A 51 -3.52 22.65 -20.84
CA HIS A 51 -4.38 23.71 -21.35
C HIS A 51 -5.54 23.14 -22.17
N PRO A 52 -6.81 23.53 -21.89
CA PRO A 52 -7.97 22.93 -22.55
C PRO A 52 -8.28 23.54 -23.93
N SER A 53 -7.24 23.73 -24.74
CA SER A 53 -7.36 24.09 -26.15
C SER A 53 -6.23 23.49 -26.99
N LEU A 54 -6.40 23.51 -28.30
CA LEU A 54 -5.34 23.20 -29.26
C LEU A 54 -4.41 24.43 -29.42
N LEU A 55 -3.39 24.51 -28.56
CA LEU A 55 -2.38 25.56 -28.69
C LEU A 55 -1.74 25.54 -30.10
N PRO A 56 -1.40 26.69 -30.68
CA PRO A 56 -1.39 28.04 -30.10
C PRO A 56 -2.71 28.79 -30.08
N LYS A 57 -3.83 28.18 -30.50
CA LYS A 57 -5.15 28.84 -30.44
C LYS A 57 -5.65 28.91 -28.99
N TYR A 58 -6.41 29.95 -28.69
CA TYR A 58 -7.14 30.10 -27.42
C TYR A 58 -6.24 30.02 -26.16
N ARG A 59 -5.08 30.71 -26.20
CA ARG A 59 -4.22 30.92 -25.03
C ARG A 59 -4.92 31.75 -23.96
N GLY A 60 -4.56 31.58 -22.70
CA GLY A 60 -5.02 32.35 -21.57
C GLY A 60 -6.12 31.71 -20.74
N LEU A 61 -6.70 32.52 -19.83
CA LEU A 61 -7.49 31.99 -18.70
C LEU A 61 -8.89 31.47 -19.05
N ASN A 62 -9.48 31.83 -20.19
CA ASN A 62 -10.86 31.42 -20.47
C ASN A 62 -11.06 30.95 -21.93
N PRO A 63 -10.41 29.88 -22.36
CA PRO A 63 -10.49 29.39 -23.72
C PRO A 63 -11.90 28.95 -24.13
N TRP A 64 -12.70 28.44 -23.19
CA TRP A 64 -14.03 27.90 -23.48
C TRP A 64 -15.01 28.91 -24.08
N TYR A 65 -15.01 30.12 -23.54
CA TYR A 65 -15.88 31.18 -24.05
C TYR A 65 -15.59 31.49 -25.51
N GLU A 66 -14.32 31.67 -25.87
CA GLU A 66 -13.91 32.01 -27.23
C GLU A 66 -14.12 30.80 -28.19
N ILE A 67 -13.89 29.58 -27.79
CA ILE A 67 -14.11 28.38 -28.59
C ILE A 67 -15.59 28.28 -29.00
N PHE A 68 -16.49 28.40 -28.03
CA PHE A 68 -17.94 28.33 -28.32
C PHE A 68 -18.47 29.54 -29.04
N LYS A 69 -17.99 30.73 -28.72
CA LYS A 69 -18.34 31.98 -29.45
C LYS A 69 -17.96 31.92 -30.93
N ASN A 70 -16.84 31.28 -31.24
CA ASN A 70 -16.35 31.13 -32.61
C ASN A 70 -16.96 29.91 -33.33
N ASN A 71 -17.90 29.20 -32.70
CA ASN A 71 -18.53 27.99 -33.24
C ASN A 71 -17.51 26.96 -33.74
N GLU A 72 -16.41 26.76 -33.00
CA GLU A 72 -15.41 25.75 -33.36
C GLU A 72 -16.04 24.35 -33.36
N VAL A 73 -15.75 23.55 -34.38
CA VAL A 73 -16.23 22.17 -34.54
C VAL A 73 -15.23 21.15 -33.98
N GLU A 74 -14.04 21.62 -33.61
CA GLU A 74 -12.98 20.86 -33.05
C GLU A 74 -12.28 21.66 -31.96
N ASN A 75 -11.96 21.00 -30.88
CA ASN A 75 -11.09 21.53 -29.82
C ASN A 75 -10.13 20.40 -29.36
N GLY A 76 -9.35 20.65 -28.34
CA GLY A 76 -8.46 19.63 -27.77
C GLY A 76 -7.87 20.05 -26.45
N VAL A 77 -6.89 19.27 -26.04
CA VAL A 77 -6.12 19.50 -24.82
C VAL A 77 -4.64 19.47 -25.19
N THR A 78 -3.88 20.39 -24.62
CA THR A 78 -2.44 20.50 -24.82
C THR A 78 -1.71 20.40 -23.49
N LEU A 79 -0.82 19.45 -23.36
CA LEU A 79 0.17 19.40 -22.31
C LEU A 79 1.45 20.10 -22.81
N HIS A 80 1.88 21.14 -22.12
CA HIS A 80 3.02 21.93 -22.49
C HIS A 80 3.84 22.38 -21.29
N ARG A 81 5.12 22.70 -21.50
CA ARG A 81 6.00 23.23 -20.45
C ARG A 81 5.57 24.63 -20.03
N ILE A 82 5.63 24.95 -18.74
CA ILE A 82 5.40 26.31 -18.24
C ILE A 82 6.65 27.14 -18.49
N THR A 83 6.45 28.36 -18.99
CA THR A 83 7.50 29.36 -19.26
C THR A 83 7.06 30.74 -18.76
N ASP A 84 7.96 31.73 -18.85
CA ASP A 84 7.68 33.13 -18.49
C ASP A 84 6.56 33.75 -19.32
N VAL A 85 6.25 33.19 -20.48
CA VAL A 85 5.16 33.66 -21.36
C VAL A 85 4.04 32.62 -21.32
N VAL A 86 2.83 33.12 -20.93
CA VAL A 86 1.64 32.27 -20.75
C VAL A 86 1.34 31.45 -22.01
N ASP A 87 1.19 30.15 -21.82
CA ASP A 87 0.85 29.13 -22.83
C ASP A 87 1.70 29.17 -24.11
N LYS A 88 3.00 29.55 -23.98
CA LYS A 88 3.98 29.56 -25.07
C LYS A 88 5.13 28.55 -24.90
N GLY A 89 5.07 27.72 -23.88
CA GLY A 89 6.10 26.69 -23.69
C GLY A 89 6.01 25.58 -24.74
N GLU A 90 7.04 24.77 -24.77
CA GLU A 90 7.12 23.57 -25.60
C GLU A 90 5.89 22.68 -25.42
N ILE A 91 5.26 22.29 -26.54
CA ILE A 91 4.14 21.34 -26.53
C ILE A 91 4.72 19.93 -26.44
N ILE A 92 4.37 19.22 -25.38
CA ILE A 92 4.80 17.81 -25.16
C ILE A 92 3.81 16.87 -25.84
N TYR A 93 2.53 17.01 -25.51
CA TYR A 93 1.45 16.23 -26.12
C TYR A 93 0.25 17.11 -26.41
N GLN A 94 -0.46 16.74 -27.47
CA GLN A 94 -1.69 17.42 -27.85
C GLN A 94 -2.67 16.40 -28.43
N ARG A 95 -3.95 16.51 -28.07
CA ARG A 95 -5.01 15.65 -28.60
C ARG A 95 -6.28 16.41 -28.83
N SER A 96 -6.87 16.23 -30.03
CA SER A 96 -8.12 16.89 -30.42
C SER A 96 -9.35 16.04 -30.13
N TYR A 97 -10.50 16.68 -30.06
CA TYR A 97 -11.82 16.07 -30.05
C TYR A 97 -12.85 16.95 -30.77
N LYS A 98 -13.91 16.33 -31.31
CA LYS A 98 -14.97 17.06 -32.01
C LYS A 98 -15.97 17.67 -31.03
N ILE A 99 -16.40 18.91 -31.37
CA ILE A 99 -17.51 19.60 -30.74
C ILE A 99 -18.70 19.51 -31.70
N PHE A 100 -19.81 19.03 -31.20
CA PHE A 100 -21.05 18.91 -31.98
C PHE A 100 -21.99 20.11 -31.67
N PRO A 101 -22.90 20.53 -32.60
CA PRO A 101 -23.75 21.68 -32.42
C PRO A 101 -24.67 21.68 -31.18
N LYS A 102 -24.87 20.48 -30.58
CA LYS A 102 -25.67 20.32 -29.36
C LYS A 102 -24.83 20.16 -28.07
N ASP A 103 -23.50 20.16 -28.21
CA ASP A 103 -22.62 20.04 -27.04
C ASP A 103 -22.71 21.32 -26.21
N THR A 104 -22.83 21.17 -24.91
CA THR A 104 -22.70 22.27 -23.95
C THR A 104 -21.23 22.46 -23.57
N ILE A 105 -20.90 23.66 -23.04
CA ILE A 105 -19.55 23.92 -22.49
C ILE A 105 -19.18 22.87 -21.43
N GLU A 106 -20.12 22.48 -20.59
CA GLU A 106 -19.91 21.47 -19.55
C GLU A 106 -19.58 20.09 -20.14
N TYR A 107 -20.31 19.66 -21.17
CA TYR A 107 -20.03 18.41 -21.87
C TYR A 107 -18.65 18.40 -22.55
N ALA A 108 -18.28 19.51 -23.19
CA ALA A 108 -16.97 19.69 -23.79
C ALA A 108 -15.84 19.72 -22.74
N ARG A 109 -16.09 20.29 -21.57
CA ARG A 109 -15.16 20.24 -20.42
C ARG A 109 -14.92 18.81 -19.93
N ASN A 110 -15.98 18.01 -19.79
CA ASN A 110 -15.86 16.61 -19.37
C ASN A 110 -15.04 15.77 -20.37
N LYS A 111 -15.22 16.01 -21.69
CA LYS A 111 -14.34 15.41 -22.70
C LYS A 111 -12.88 15.82 -22.52
N ALA A 112 -12.63 17.11 -22.26
CA ALA A 112 -11.29 17.62 -22.06
C ALA A 112 -10.65 17.06 -20.77
N ASP A 113 -11.42 16.86 -19.69
CA ASP A 113 -10.94 16.29 -18.43
C ASP A 113 -10.47 14.83 -18.61
N ILE A 114 -11.21 14.05 -19.42
CA ILE A 114 -10.80 12.68 -19.77
C ILE A 114 -9.48 12.71 -20.56
N ILE A 115 -9.40 13.54 -21.60
CA ILE A 115 -8.18 13.66 -22.42
C ILE A 115 -7.00 14.18 -21.59
N ALA A 116 -7.24 15.13 -20.68
CA ALA A 116 -6.20 15.64 -19.79
C ALA A 116 -5.59 14.53 -18.92
N SER A 117 -6.44 13.65 -18.39
CA SER A 117 -5.99 12.49 -17.61
C SER A 117 -5.18 11.51 -18.45
N GLU A 118 -5.63 11.24 -19.68
CA GLU A 118 -4.91 10.35 -20.62
C GLU A 118 -3.54 10.93 -21.03
N LEU A 119 -3.46 12.26 -21.29
CA LEU A 119 -2.20 12.92 -21.62
C LEU A 119 -1.24 12.95 -20.44
N LEU A 120 -1.76 13.12 -19.21
CA LEU A 120 -0.96 13.06 -18.01
C LEU A 120 -0.40 11.64 -17.78
N ALA A 121 -1.24 10.61 -17.91
CA ALA A 121 -0.80 9.22 -17.81
C ALA A 121 0.30 8.93 -18.84
N LYS A 122 0.05 9.27 -20.11
CA LYS A 122 1.04 9.12 -21.17
C LYS A 122 2.36 9.85 -20.88
N PHE A 123 2.29 11.05 -20.32
CA PHE A 123 3.48 11.80 -19.94
C PHE A 123 4.29 11.08 -18.87
N LEU A 124 3.63 10.55 -17.86
CA LEU A 124 4.29 9.84 -16.77
C LEU A 124 4.91 8.51 -17.26
N ASP A 125 4.23 7.83 -18.19
CA ASP A 125 4.65 6.51 -18.66
C ASP A 125 5.74 6.57 -19.76
N GLU A 126 5.70 7.57 -20.62
CA GLU A 126 6.57 7.65 -21.80
C GLU A 126 7.60 8.77 -21.69
N TYR A 127 7.17 10.03 -21.47
CA TYR A 127 8.04 11.19 -21.49
C TYR A 127 9.04 11.21 -20.34
N ILE A 128 8.63 10.85 -19.15
CA ILE A 128 9.51 10.83 -17.97
C ILE A 128 10.61 9.81 -18.13
N PRO A 129 10.36 8.53 -18.50
CA PRO A 129 11.43 7.57 -18.76
C PRO A 129 12.41 7.97 -19.87
N GLU A 130 11.91 8.56 -20.97
CA GLU A 130 12.77 8.97 -22.10
C GLU A 130 13.67 10.19 -21.78
N HIS A 131 13.22 11.04 -20.85
CA HIS A 131 13.95 12.25 -20.47
C HIS A 131 14.57 12.13 -19.08
N SER A 132 14.67 10.91 -18.58
CA SER A 132 15.15 10.58 -17.25
C SER A 132 16.68 10.53 -17.11
N ASP A 133 17.45 11.25 -17.94
CA ASP A 133 18.85 11.53 -17.65
C ASP A 133 19.08 12.17 -16.26
N PHE A 134 17.99 12.56 -15.62
CA PHE A 134 17.92 13.05 -14.23
C PHE A 134 17.49 11.99 -13.21
N ILE A 135 17.08 10.79 -13.64
CA ILE A 135 16.98 9.63 -12.77
C ILE A 135 18.38 8.95 -12.80
N GLU A 136 19.42 9.65 -12.38
CA GLU A 136 20.48 8.93 -11.70
C GLU A 136 19.76 8.15 -10.60
N LEU A 137 19.73 6.84 -10.78
CA LEU A 137 19.33 5.87 -9.76
C LEU A 137 20.02 6.31 -8.48
N TYR A 138 19.28 6.98 -7.61
CA TYR A 138 19.80 7.27 -6.29
C TYR A 138 20.16 5.91 -5.72
N PRO A 139 21.42 5.65 -5.39
CA PRO A 139 21.79 4.37 -4.83
C PRO A 139 20.93 4.16 -3.61
N LEU A 140 20.19 3.05 -3.60
CA LEU A 140 19.20 2.76 -2.56
C LEU A 140 19.86 2.88 -1.18
N PRO A 141 19.21 3.50 -0.21
CA PRO A 141 19.77 3.63 1.12
C PRO A 141 19.84 2.26 1.79
N ASN A 142 20.96 2.01 2.42
CA ASN A 142 21.18 0.85 3.26
C ASN A 142 20.89 1.18 4.74
N LYS A 143 21.06 0.21 5.61
CA LYS A 143 20.85 0.37 7.05
C LYS A 143 21.62 1.56 7.64
N PHE A 144 22.88 1.71 7.27
CA PHE A 144 23.75 2.74 7.83
C PHE A 144 23.35 4.15 7.36
N ASP A 145 22.89 4.28 6.11
CA ASP A 145 22.38 5.55 5.60
C ASP A 145 21.14 6.00 6.38
N TYR A 146 20.27 5.05 6.76
CA TYR A 146 19.11 5.33 7.60
C TYR A 146 19.47 5.64 9.04
N ILE A 147 20.42 4.90 9.65
CA ILE A 147 20.91 5.19 11.01
C ILE A 147 21.47 6.60 11.07
N GLU A 148 22.37 6.97 10.15
CA GLU A 148 22.94 8.32 10.09
C GLU A 148 21.86 9.39 9.93
N ALA A 149 20.88 9.15 9.08
CA ALA A 149 19.76 10.07 8.87
C ALA A 149 18.90 10.23 10.13
N ILE A 150 18.57 9.13 10.84
CA ILE A 150 17.76 9.17 12.06
C ILE A 150 18.49 9.87 13.21
N LEU A 151 19.81 9.68 13.33
CA LEU A 151 20.63 10.34 14.37
C LEU A 151 20.59 11.87 14.26
N ASN A 152 20.36 12.42 13.08
CA ASN A 152 20.13 13.84 12.89
C ASN A 152 18.62 14.11 12.72
N LYS A 153 17.96 14.52 13.81
CA LYS A 153 16.50 14.78 13.83
C LYS A 153 16.02 15.74 12.73
N SER A 154 16.87 16.63 12.23
CA SER A 154 16.51 17.55 11.14
C SER A 154 16.25 16.83 9.82
N ASN A 155 16.79 15.63 9.66
CA ASN A 155 16.56 14.79 8.49
C ASN A 155 15.20 14.06 8.51
N LEU A 156 14.52 14.06 9.64
CA LEU A 156 13.18 13.45 9.78
C LEU A 156 12.13 14.49 9.42
N LEU A 157 11.38 14.21 8.37
CA LEU A 157 10.27 15.03 7.87
C LEU A 157 8.93 14.43 8.33
N ILE A 158 8.81 14.27 9.66
CA ILE A 158 7.67 13.69 10.35
C ILE A 158 7.01 14.74 11.26
N ASP A 159 5.90 14.39 11.89
CA ASP A 159 5.18 15.28 12.80
C ASP A 159 6.11 15.82 13.90
N ASP A 160 6.11 17.12 14.09
CA ASP A 160 6.95 17.80 15.09
C ASP A 160 6.69 17.27 16.50
N SER A 161 5.44 16.92 16.82
CA SER A 161 5.09 16.30 18.10
C SER A 161 5.80 14.96 18.37
N ILE A 162 6.13 14.21 17.33
CA ILE A 162 6.94 12.98 17.44
C ILE A 162 8.42 13.35 17.51
N LYS A 163 8.85 14.23 16.61
CA LYS A 163 10.27 14.62 16.44
C LYS A 163 10.84 15.31 17.67
N ASP A 164 10.08 16.21 18.30
CA ASP A 164 10.53 16.96 19.48
C ASP A 164 10.78 16.05 20.69
N GLY A 165 9.93 15.04 20.86
CA GLY A 165 10.05 14.05 21.94
C GLY A 165 11.03 12.91 21.67
N LEU A 166 11.66 12.87 20.48
CA LEU A 166 12.48 11.76 20.05
C LEU A 166 13.75 11.62 20.90
N VAL A 167 13.91 10.45 21.52
CA VAL A 167 15.14 10.01 22.18
C VAL A 167 15.75 8.90 21.34
N ILE A 168 16.87 9.19 20.73
CA ILE A 168 17.58 8.22 19.87
C ILE A 168 18.48 7.39 20.78
N GLY A 169 18.18 6.10 20.86
CA GLY A 169 18.99 5.11 21.58
C GLY A 169 20.06 4.47 20.69
N ASP A 170 20.47 3.26 21.05
CA ASP A 170 21.36 2.45 20.23
C ASP A 170 20.60 1.83 19.05
N LEU A 171 20.63 2.53 17.91
CA LEU A 171 19.95 2.08 16.69
C LEU A 171 20.59 0.81 16.07
N ASP A 172 21.83 0.48 16.43
CA ASP A 172 22.49 -0.76 15.99
C ASP A 172 22.01 -1.99 16.77
N GLY A 173 21.41 -1.80 17.95
CA GLY A 173 20.88 -2.87 18.80
C GLY A 173 19.36 -3.07 18.69
N ASP A 174 18.62 -2.03 18.33
CA ASP A 174 17.15 -1.99 18.39
C ASP A 174 16.53 -1.83 16.98
N PHE A 175 16.78 -2.77 16.07
CA PHE A 175 16.16 -2.80 14.75
C PHE A 175 15.77 -4.21 14.31
N HIS A 176 14.79 -4.27 13.40
CA HIS A 176 14.43 -5.47 12.64
C HIS A 176 14.73 -5.24 11.15
N GLU A 177 15.50 -6.15 10.56
CA GLU A 177 15.84 -6.08 9.13
C GLU A 177 15.15 -7.20 8.36
N GLY A 178 14.18 -6.84 7.53
CA GLY A 178 13.51 -7.73 6.59
C GLY A 178 14.15 -7.70 5.20
N ALA A 179 13.59 -8.43 4.24
CA ALA A 179 14.07 -8.46 2.85
C ALA A 179 13.98 -7.07 2.19
N HIS A 180 12.88 -6.35 2.40
CA HIS A 180 12.55 -5.10 1.73
C HIS A 180 12.53 -3.86 2.62
N ASN A 181 12.68 -4.02 3.93
CA ASN A 181 12.58 -2.92 4.88
C ASN A 181 13.48 -3.10 6.10
N ILE A 182 13.61 -2.00 6.84
CA ILE A 182 14.26 -1.95 8.14
C ILE A 182 13.30 -1.21 9.08
N VAL A 183 13.05 -1.78 10.25
CA VAL A 183 12.20 -1.18 11.29
C VAL A 183 13.06 -0.87 12.50
N PHE A 184 13.22 0.42 12.79
CA PHE A 184 13.94 0.90 13.97
C PHE A 184 12.96 1.13 15.12
N LYS A 185 13.35 0.66 16.30
CA LYS A 185 12.65 0.99 17.55
C LYS A 185 13.19 2.29 18.11
N ILE A 186 12.32 3.25 18.30
CA ILE A 186 12.69 4.58 18.84
C ILE A 186 11.77 4.96 20.00
N LYS A 187 12.19 5.90 20.81
CA LYS A 187 11.35 6.52 21.85
C LYS A 187 10.98 7.93 21.45
N SER A 188 9.71 8.30 21.64
CA SER A 188 9.25 9.68 21.54
C SER A 188 8.37 9.99 22.75
N HIS A 189 8.80 10.94 23.59
CA HIS A 189 8.20 11.21 24.89
C HIS A 189 8.09 9.91 25.74
N ASN A 190 6.87 9.51 26.10
CA ASN A 190 6.61 8.30 26.90
C ASN A 190 6.16 7.10 26.02
N LYS A 191 6.29 7.21 24.70
CA LYS A 191 5.88 6.15 23.74
C LYS A 191 7.09 5.54 23.06
N GLU A 192 7.02 4.28 22.77
CA GLU A 192 7.93 3.62 21.86
C GLU A 192 7.27 3.44 20.50
N LEU A 193 8.01 3.74 19.45
CA LEU A 193 7.54 3.76 18.08
C LEU A 193 8.41 2.87 17.21
N ALA A 194 7.80 2.27 16.21
CA ALA A 194 8.47 1.66 15.08
C ALA A 194 8.60 2.69 13.95
N LEU A 195 9.83 2.97 13.52
CA LEU A 195 10.10 3.68 12.27
C LEU A 195 10.47 2.67 11.21
N ARG A 196 9.63 2.55 10.18
CA ARG A 196 9.85 1.66 9.06
C ARG A 196 10.41 2.42 7.87
N CYS A 197 11.55 1.97 7.36
CA CYS A 197 12.25 2.46 6.18
C CYS A 197 12.35 1.34 5.12
N TRP A 198 12.30 1.68 3.84
CA TRP A 198 12.36 0.69 2.76
C TRP A 198 13.75 0.64 2.12
N LYS A 199 14.29 -0.59 1.92
CA LYS A 199 15.64 -0.84 1.39
C LYS A 199 15.72 -0.96 -0.13
N CYS A 200 14.76 -1.60 -0.73
CA CYS A 200 14.80 -2.06 -2.11
C CYS A 200 13.64 -1.45 -2.88
N ILE A 201 13.78 -0.18 -3.22
CA ILE A 201 12.76 0.53 -3.98
C ILE A 201 13.49 1.29 -5.08
N ASP A 202 13.25 0.90 -6.35
CA ASP A 202 13.51 1.80 -7.45
C ASP A 202 12.48 2.94 -7.44
N TYR A 203 12.63 3.91 -8.31
CA TYR A 203 11.76 5.08 -8.32
C TYR A 203 10.29 4.70 -8.56
N ASP A 204 10.02 3.82 -9.51
CA ASP A 204 8.66 3.41 -9.87
C ASP A 204 8.01 2.61 -8.74
N ASP A 205 8.76 1.74 -8.09
CA ASP A 205 8.31 1.01 -6.91
C ASP A 205 8.05 1.94 -5.72
N CYS A 206 8.84 3.01 -5.58
CA CYS A 206 8.63 4.02 -4.54
C CYS A 206 7.31 4.78 -4.75
N VAL A 207 7.02 5.22 -5.97
CA VAL A 207 5.76 5.90 -6.31
C VAL A 207 4.58 4.97 -6.10
N ALA A 208 4.67 3.73 -6.56
CA ALA A 208 3.63 2.72 -6.37
C ALA A 208 3.40 2.40 -4.89
N LEU A 209 4.47 2.28 -4.10
CA LEU A 209 4.40 2.10 -2.65
C LEU A 209 3.70 3.28 -1.97
N CYS A 210 4.12 4.52 -2.27
CA CYS A 210 3.54 5.72 -1.67
C CYS A 210 2.03 5.78 -1.95
N ARG A 211 1.61 5.58 -3.19
CA ARG A 211 0.20 5.52 -3.56
C ARG A 211 -0.54 4.44 -2.77
N ARG A 212 0.02 3.24 -2.71
CA ARG A 212 -0.56 2.09 -1.99
C ARG A 212 -0.73 2.39 -0.52
N MET A 213 0.32 2.86 0.16
CA MET A 213 0.28 3.14 1.59
C MET A 213 -0.70 4.25 1.96
N VAL A 214 -0.82 5.30 1.13
CA VAL A 214 -1.83 6.35 1.30
C VAL A 214 -3.25 5.77 1.17
N CYS A 215 -3.49 4.92 0.16
CA CYS A 215 -4.79 4.26 -0.03
C CYS A 215 -5.13 3.36 1.17
N ILE A 216 -4.19 2.52 1.60
CA ILE A 216 -4.35 1.63 2.76
C ILE A 216 -4.65 2.44 4.02
N SER A 217 -3.83 3.44 4.35
CA SER A 217 -4.02 4.27 5.54
C SER A 217 -5.42 4.90 5.59
N ARG A 218 -5.90 5.43 4.46
CA ARG A 218 -7.23 6.02 4.35
C ARG A 218 -8.33 4.99 4.58
N GLU A 219 -8.20 3.83 3.96
CA GLU A 219 -9.20 2.77 4.04
C GLU A 219 -9.27 2.15 5.43
N LEU A 220 -8.14 1.87 6.07
CA LEU A 220 -8.11 1.32 7.43
C LEU A 220 -8.77 2.27 8.44
N ARG A 221 -8.51 3.58 8.33
CA ARG A 221 -9.20 4.57 9.18
C ARG A 221 -10.70 4.65 8.92
N ARG A 222 -11.13 4.44 7.67
CA ARG A 222 -12.56 4.45 7.29
C ARG A 222 -13.32 3.26 7.87
N THR A 223 -12.72 2.08 7.88
CA THR A 223 -13.36 0.85 8.36
C THR A 223 -13.51 0.80 9.87
N GLN A 224 -12.63 1.46 10.61
CA GLN A 224 -12.56 1.43 12.08
C GLN A 224 -12.50 0.01 12.67
N LEU A 225 -11.98 -0.96 11.89
CA LEU A 225 -11.80 -2.33 12.36
C LEU A 225 -10.73 -2.37 13.47
N PRO A 226 -10.95 -3.13 14.54
CA PRO A 226 -10.06 -3.15 15.71
C PRO A 226 -8.75 -3.92 15.48
N TYR A 227 -8.57 -4.46 14.28
CA TYR A 227 -7.43 -5.33 13.93
C TYR A 227 -6.23 -4.60 13.39
N PHE A 228 -6.34 -3.29 13.19
CA PHE A 228 -5.27 -2.48 12.61
C PHE A 228 -4.68 -1.53 13.64
N ILE A 229 -3.38 -1.33 13.52
CA ILE A 229 -2.64 -0.35 14.30
C ILE A 229 -2.58 0.92 13.48
N ASP A 230 -2.95 2.03 14.09
CA ASP A 230 -2.79 3.32 13.44
C ASP A 230 -1.33 3.59 13.11
N PHE A 231 -1.11 4.04 11.89
CA PHE A 231 0.21 4.46 11.44
C PHE A 231 0.14 5.78 10.69
N ASN A 232 1.24 6.51 10.72
CA ASN A 232 1.45 7.69 9.90
C ASN A 232 2.43 7.32 8.78
N PHE A 233 2.02 7.56 7.54
CA PHE A 233 2.85 7.38 6.38
C PHE A 233 3.26 8.73 5.83
N TYR A 234 4.56 8.92 5.66
CA TYR A 234 5.18 10.14 5.15
C TYR A 234 5.86 9.79 3.82
N GLU A 235 5.29 10.25 2.71
CA GLU A 235 5.84 10.00 1.37
C GLU A 235 7.26 10.52 1.21
N ARG A 236 7.60 11.57 1.96
CA ARG A 236 8.93 12.18 2.05
C ARG A 236 9.28 12.32 3.54
N GLY A 237 9.51 11.17 4.18
CA GLY A 237 9.62 11.11 5.64
C GLY A 237 11.05 11.22 6.18
N ILE A 238 12.06 10.91 5.37
CA ILE A 238 13.46 10.90 5.81
C ILE A 238 14.42 11.35 4.71
N ILE A 239 15.37 12.21 5.06
CA ILE A 239 16.45 12.68 4.20
C ILE A 239 17.70 11.86 4.53
N THR A 240 18.21 11.11 3.56
CA THR A 240 19.51 10.42 3.66
C THR A 240 20.56 11.08 2.78
N CYS A 241 21.81 10.66 2.87
CA CYS A 241 22.86 11.10 1.94
C CYS A 241 22.56 10.75 0.47
N LYS A 242 21.61 9.85 0.22
CA LYS A 242 21.22 9.35 -1.11
C LYS A 242 19.91 9.94 -1.63
N GLY A 243 19.21 10.75 -0.84
CA GLY A 243 17.95 11.37 -1.25
C GLY A 243 16.90 11.38 -0.16
N VAL A 244 15.65 11.66 -0.55
CA VAL A 244 14.48 11.71 0.33
C VAL A 244 13.61 10.49 0.08
N TYR A 245 13.30 9.75 1.14
CA TYR A 245 12.60 8.47 1.08
C TYR A 245 11.34 8.46 1.94
N PRO A 246 10.39 7.58 1.62
CA PRO A 246 9.21 7.38 2.46
C PRO A 246 9.61 6.81 3.82
N LEU A 247 8.80 7.15 4.81
CA LEU A 247 8.92 6.68 6.19
C LEU A 247 7.54 6.38 6.73
N MET A 248 7.41 5.34 7.54
CA MET A 248 6.20 5.05 8.29
C MET A 248 6.52 5.04 9.78
N SER A 249 5.66 5.65 10.59
CA SER A 249 5.72 5.55 12.05
C SER A 249 4.44 4.91 12.59
N MET A 250 4.58 4.02 13.56
CA MET A 250 3.48 3.38 14.28
C MET A 250 3.90 3.08 15.72
N ASP A 251 2.94 2.82 16.61
CA ASP A 251 3.25 2.39 17.96
C ASP A 251 4.02 1.06 17.93
N TRP A 252 5.04 0.92 18.81
CA TRP A 252 5.77 -0.33 18.96
C TRP A 252 4.91 -1.36 19.68
N ILE A 253 4.80 -2.57 19.11
CA ILE A 253 3.96 -3.63 19.64
C ILE A 253 4.82 -4.69 20.34
N TYR A 254 4.51 -4.93 21.62
CA TYR A 254 5.15 -5.94 22.47
C TYR A 254 4.43 -7.28 22.47
N ASP A 255 3.22 -7.31 21.90
CA ASP A 255 2.39 -8.52 21.91
C ASP A 255 3.09 -9.66 21.14
N LEU A 256 2.86 -10.88 21.59
CA LEU A 256 3.38 -12.08 20.95
C LEU A 256 2.80 -12.20 19.53
N ASP A 257 3.59 -12.76 18.61
CA ASP A 257 2.99 -13.22 17.37
C ASP A 257 2.12 -14.48 17.61
N LEU A 258 1.29 -14.81 16.62
CA LEU A 258 0.33 -15.90 16.74
C LEU A 258 1.01 -17.24 17.09
N LYS A 259 2.16 -17.52 16.50
CA LYS A 259 2.93 -18.75 16.76
C LYS A 259 3.48 -18.79 18.19
N GLN A 260 4.02 -17.67 18.66
CA GLN A 260 4.50 -17.51 20.04
C GLN A 260 3.36 -17.64 21.05
N TYR A 261 2.20 -17.00 20.76
CA TYR A 261 1.02 -17.10 21.61
C TYR A 261 0.49 -18.53 21.70
N ILE A 262 0.42 -19.26 20.58
CA ILE A 262 0.05 -20.67 20.55
C ILE A 262 1.03 -21.48 21.41
N ASN A 263 2.32 -21.30 21.25
CA ASN A 263 3.34 -22.03 22.03
C ASN A 263 3.17 -21.78 23.53
N THR A 264 3.03 -20.53 23.94
CA THR A 264 2.84 -20.16 25.35
C THR A 264 1.56 -20.73 25.95
N ASN A 265 0.51 -20.91 25.15
CA ASN A 265 -0.81 -21.38 25.59
C ASN A 265 -1.13 -22.80 25.09
N LEU A 266 -0.14 -23.59 24.68
CA LEU A 266 -0.29 -24.87 23.99
C LEU A 266 -1.17 -25.88 24.77
N PHE A 267 -1.11 -25.87 26.10
CA PHE A 267 -1.89 -26.74 26.97
C PHE A 267 -3.16 -26.06 27.50
N ASN A 268 -3.46 -24.85 27.06
CA ASN A 268 -4.67 -24.13 27.41
C ASN A 268 -5.69 -24.16 26.25
N THR A 269 -6.39 -25.26 26.13
CA THR A 269 -7.37 -25.52 25.08
C THR A 269 -8.41 -24.40 24.97
N GLY A 270 -8.87 -23.83 26.11
CA GLY A 270 -9.84 -22.74 26.13
C GLY A 270 -9.32 -21.48 25.45
N LYS A 271 -8.10 -21.06 25.77
CA LYS A 271 -7.47 -19.89 25.11
C LYS A 271 -7.29 -20.12 23.60
N LEU A 272 -6.89 -21.31 23.17
CA LEU A 272 -6.69 -21.61 21.75
C LEU A 272 -8.04 -21.66 20.99
N TYR A 273 -9.13 -22.12 21.59
CA TYR A 273 -10.45 -22.01 20.96
C TYR A 273 -10.95 -20.57 20.91
N THR A 274 -10.71 -19.76 21.94
CA THR A 274 -10.99 -18.32 21.90
C THR A 274 -10.21 -17.64 20.78
N LEU A 275 -8.93 -17.96 20.65
CA LEU A 275 -8.07 -17.47 19.56
C LEU A 275 -8.64 -17.85 18.18
N ALA A 276 -9.04 -19.10 17.97
CA ALA A 276 -9.63 -19.55 16.72
C ALA A 276 -10.93 -18.80 16.37
N ASN A 277 -11.78 -18.55 17.38
CA ASN A 277 -13.02 -17.79 17.19
C ASN A 277 -12.73 -16.32 16.84
N ASN A 278 -11.78 -15.68 17.55
CA ASN A 278 -11.39 -14.31 17.27
C ASN A 278 -10.78 -14.19 15.87
N PHE A 279 -9.98 -15.18 15.46
CA PHE A 279 -9.42 -15.23 14.11
C PHE A 279 -10.51 -15.37 13.05
N ALA A 280 -11.48 -16.26 13.23
CA ALA A 280 -12.59 -16.42 12.31
C ALA A 280 -13.46 -15.14 12.20
N MET A 281 -13.68 -14.44 13.32
CA MET A 281 -14.38 -13.15 13.32
C MET A 281 -13.59 -12.09 12.54
N MET A 282 -12.29 -11.97 12.80
CA MET A 282 -11.42 -11.04 12.09
C MET A 282 -11.49 -11.27 10.57
N VAL A 283 -11.37 -12.52 10.14
CA VAL A 283 -11.44 -12.88 8.71
C VAL A 283 -12.79 -12.46 8.10
N ALA A 284 -13.91 -12.78 8.75
CA ALA A 284 -15.24 -12.42 8.26
C ALA A 284 -15.43 -10.90 8.16
N ASP A 285 -14.89 -10.14 9.12
CA ASP A 285 -14.91 -8.68 9.08
C ASP A 285 -14.08 -8.13 7.91
N LEU A 286 -12.87 -8.66 7.68
CA LEU A 286 -12.03 -8.29 6.54
C LEU A 286 -12.73 -8.53 5.21
N HIS A 287 -13.38 -9.70 5.04
CA HIS A 287 -14.15 -10.03 3.85
C HIS A 287 -15.33 -9.06 3.62
N THR A 288 -16.03 -8.65 4.69
CA THR A 288 -17.12 -7.67 4.61
C THR A 288 -16.66 -6.34 4.00
N PHE A 289 -15.43 -5.93 4.27
CA PHE A 289 -14.83 -4.72 3.72
C PHE A 289 -14.00 -4.95 2.45
N GLN A 290 -13.97 -6.18 1.94
CA GLN A 290 -13.15 -6.56 0.78
C GLN A 290 -11.66 -6.22 0.98
N ILE A 291 -11.14 -6.49 2.16
CA ILE A 291 -9.74 -6.28 2.51
C ILE A 291 -9.05 -7.64 2.58
N SER A 292 -7.86 -7.77 1.96
CA SER A 292 -6.94 -8.87 2.23
C SER A 292 -5.59 -8.32 2.71
N HIS A 293 -4.93 -9.04 3.59
CA HIS A 293 -3.60 -8.70 4.09
C HIS A 293 -2.52 -8.92 3.02
N GLY A 294 -2.71 -9.95 2.20
CA GLY A 294 -1.81 -10.32 1.13
C GLY A 294 -0.56 -11.08 1.57
N ASP A 295 -0.16 -11.00 2.83
CA ASP A 295 0.85 -11.84 3.48
C ASP A 295 0.36 -12.28 4.87
N LEU A 296 -0.86 -12.85 4.90
CA LEU A 296 -1.46 -13.33 6.13
C LEU A 296 -0.74 -14.61 6.60
N GLN A 297 0.10 -14.45 7.60
CA GLN A 297 0.90 -15.51 8.21
C GLN A 297 1.02 -15.32 9.72
N VAL A 298 1.43 -16.35 10.42
CA VAL A 298 1.45 -16.37 11.89
C VAL A 298 2.34 -15.30 12.53
N THR A 299 3.37 -14.84 11.86
CA THR A 299 4.27 -13.78 12.34
C THR A 299 3.72 -12.37 12.15
N ASN A 300 2.80 -12.20 11.19
CA ASN A 300 2.15 -10.91 10.87
C ASN A 300 0.85 -10.69 11.67
N ILE A 301 0.48 -11.64 12.51
CA ILE A 301 -0.66 -11.57 13.42
C ILE A 301 -0.13 -11.45 14.85
N LYS A 302 -0.39 -10.33 15.52
CA LYS A 302 -0.08 -10.13 16.93
C LYS A 302 -1.27 -10.45 17.80
N VAL A 303 -1.02 -11.04 18.97
CA VAL A 303 -2.08 -11.53 19.87
C VAL A 303 -1.84 -10.99 21.28
N ARG A 304 -2.80 -10.23 21.79
CA ARG A 304 -2.81 -9.78 23.19
C ARG A 304 -3.13 -10.92 24.15
N GLU A 305 -2.91 -10.65 25.43
CA GLU A 305 -3.15 -11.62 26.50
C GLU A 305 -4.62 -12.07 26.56
N ASP A 306 -5.57 -11.21 26.22
CA ASP A 306 -7.02 -11.50 26.14
C ASP A 306 -7.44 -12.26 24.86
N GLY A 307 -6.49 -12.52 23.96
CA GLY A 307 -6.72 -13.19 22.67
C GLY A 307 -7.21 -12.28 21.57
N SER A 308 -7.26 -10.96 21.76
CA SER A 308 -7.53 -10.00 20.67
C SER A 308 -6.37 -9.95 19.68
N LEU A 309 -6.69 -9.72 18.39
CA LEU A 309 -5.76 -9.84 17.27
C LEU A 309 -5.46 -8.49 16.65
N PHE A 310 -4.22 -8.34 16.20
CA PHE A 310 -3.77 -7.22 15.39
C PHE A 310 -2.94 -7.70 14.22
N LEU A 311 -3.10 -7.04 13.09
CA LEU A 311 -2.30 -7.25 11.90
C LEU A 311 -1.17 -6.22 11.86
N ILE A 312 -0.01 -6.66 11.38
CA ILE A 312 1.16 -5.81 11.11
C ILE A 312 1.66 -6.11 9.70
N ASP A 313 2.49 -5.24 9.14
CA ASP A 313 3.11 -5.43 7.83
C ASP A 313 2.12 -5.31 6.65
N TYR A 314 1.68 -4.08 6.39
CA TYR A 314 0.62 -3.77 5.43
C TYR A 314 1.07 -3.61 3.97
N ASP A 315 2.33 -3.86 3.62
CA ASP A 315 2.89 -3.55 2.29
C ASP A 315 2.21 -4.31 1.15
N THR A 316 1.69 -5.50 1.44
CA THR A 316 1.04 -6.39 0.47
C THR A 316 -0.49 -6.32 0.52
N MET A 317 -1.04 -5.47 1.40
CA MET A 317 -2.46 -5.39 1.65
C MET A 317 -3.23 -4.88 0.44
N PHE A 318 -4.34 -5.53 0.16
CA PHE A 318 -5.36 -5.07 -0.78
C PHE A 318 -6.50 -4.36 -0.04
N THR A 319 -6.95 -3.27 -0.62
CA THR A 319 -8.18 -2.57 -0.26
C THR A 319 -8.95 -2.23 -1.54
N PRO A 320 -10.27 -1.96 -1.50
CA PRO A 320 -11.05 -1.65 -2.70
C PRO A 320 -10.49 -0.50 -3.56
N SER A 321 -9.78 0.44 -2.94
CA SER A 321 -9.14 1.55 -3.65
C SER A 321 -7.89 1.15 -4.47
N LEU A 322 -7.41 -0.09 -4.30
CA LEU A 322 -6.26 -0.67 -5.03
C LEU A 322 -6.71 -1.69 -6.10
N TYR A 323 -8.00 -1.69 -6.45
CA TYR A 323 -8.49 -2.57 -7.51
C TYR A 323 -7.79 -2.28 -8.84
N GLY A 324 -7.21 -3.32 -9.46
CA GLY A 324 -6.43 -3.19 -10.69
C GLY A 324 -4.93 -2.92 -10.49
N ASP A 325 -4.46 -2.77 -9.25
CA ASP A 325 -3.03 -2.64 -8.95
C ASP A 325 -2.32 -4.01 -9.03
N TYR A 326 -1.02 -3.97 -9.38
CA TYR A 326 -0.20 -5.17 -9.51
C TYR A 326 0.19 -5.76 -8.16
N ASP A 327 0.08 -7.08 -8.04
CA ASP A 327 0.49 -7.88 -6.90
C ASP A 327 1.96 -8.33 -7.05
N LYS A 328 2.89 -7.41 -6.85
CA LYS A 328 4.34 -7.65 -7.05
C LYS A 328 4.97 -8.51 -5.95
N VAL A 329 4.45 -8.47 -4.73
CA VAL A 329 5.00 -9.17 -3.57
C VAL A 329 4.01 -10.22 -3.10
N LYS A 330 4.38 -11.48 -3.14
CA LYS A 330 3.47 -12.62 -2.90
C LYS A 330 3.41 -13.09 -1.45
N GLY A 331 4.23 -12.53 -0.57
CA GLY A 331 4.32 -12.99 0.82
C GLY A 331 4.95 -14.37 0.99
N ASN A 332 4.76 -14.98 2.17
CA ASN A 332 5.34 -16.27 2.50
C ASN A 332 4.64 -17.43 1.75
N LEU A 333 5.40 -18.16 0.92
CA LEU A 333 4.89 -19.21 0.04
C LEU A 333 4.20 -20.36 0.79
N CYS A 334 4.57 -20.61 2.07
CA CYS A 334 3.92 -21.63 2.90
C CYS A 334 2.45 -21.31 3.24
N PHE A 335 2.02 -20.07 3.01
CA PHE A 335 0.65 -19.61 3.26
C PHE A 335 -0.10 -19.21 2.00
N GLN A 336 0.55 -19.23 0.82
CA GLN A 336 -0.06 -18.75 -0.41
C GLN A 336 -0.66 -19.85 -1.26
N HIS A 337 -1.82 -19.60 -1.84
CA HIS A 337 -2.40 -20.48 -2.84
C HIS A 337 -1.56 -20.44 -4.13
N HIS A 338 -1.32 -21.61 -4.74
CA HIS A 338 -0.45 -21.72 -5.91
C HIS A 338 -0.87 -20.82 -7.09
N SER A 339 -2.18 -20.58 -7.30
CA SER A 339 -2.66 -19.74 -8.40
C SER A 339 -2.29 -18.26 -8.21
N ARG A 340 -2.10 -17.79 -6.97
CA ARG A 340 -1.70 -16.41 -6.72
C ARG A 340 -0.32 -16.07 -7.28
N LEU A 341 0.57 -17.07 -7.34
CA LEU A 341 1.92 -16.87 -7.91
C LEU A 341 1.89 -16.44 -9.37
N ASN A 342 0.83 -16.83 -10.09
CA ASN A 342 0.61 -16.49 -11.50
C ASN A 342 -0.35 -15.31 -11.71
N ASN A 343 -0.99 -14.81 -10.66
CA ASN A 343 -1.86 -13.64 -10.75
C ASN A 343 -1.01 -12.37 -10.77
N GLU A 344 -1.27 -11.50 -11.72
CA GLU A 344 -0.58 -10.21 -11.82
C GLU A 344 -1.22 -9.13 -10.94
N LEU A 345 -2.53 -9.23 -10.70
CA LEU A 345 -3.29 -8.21 -9.99
C LEU A 345 -3.59 -8.60 -8.55
N MET A 346 -3.65 -7.60 -7.69
CA MET A 346 -4.10 -7.75 -6.31
C MET A 346 -5.57 -8.17 -6.24
N SER A 347 -5.94 -8.96 -5.24
CA SER A 347 -7.29 -9.49 -5.09
C SER A 347 -7.74 -9.42 -3.62
N PRO A 348 -9.04 -9.15 -3.36
CA PRO A 348 -9.61 -9.26 -2.02
C PRO A 348 -9.57 -10.70 -1.47
N HIS A 349 -9.35 -11.69 -2.33
CA HIS A 349 -9.35 -13.11 -1.98
C HIS A 349 -7.94 -13.66 -1.70
N SER A 350 -6.91 -12.80 -1.70
CA SER A 350 -5.51 -13.24 -1.59
C SER A 350 -5.22 -14.08 -0.36
N ASP A 351 -5.97 -13.91 0.73
CA ASP A 351 -5.74 -14.60 2.00
C ASP A 351 -6.61 -15.86 2.20
N TYR A 352 -7.57 -16.14 1.33
CA TYR A 352 -8.54 -17.24 1.54
C TYR A 352 -7.87 -18.58 1.87
N PHE A 353 -6.73 -18.86 1.27
CA PHE A 353 -5.99 -20.10 1.57
C PHE A 353 -5.21 -20.02 2.90
N SER A 354 -4.56 -18.89 3.17
CA SER A 354 -3.85 -18.66 4.44
C SER A 354 -4.77 -18.84 5.65
N GLU A 355 -6.00 -18.37 5.53
CA GLU A 355 -7.02 -18.44 6.57
C GLU A 355 -7.33 -19.87 6.98
N TYR A 356 -7.43 -20.78 6.01
CA TYR A 356 -7.62 -22.21 6.27
C TYR A 356 -6.43 -22.82 7.00
N ILE A 357 -5.21 -22.50 6.56
CA ILE A 357 -3.98 -23.00 7.19
C ILE A 357 -3.93 -22.56 8.65
N ILE A 358 -4.16 -21.28 8.91
CA ILE A 358 -4.05 -20.71 10.25
C ILE A 358 -5.16 -21.26 11.15
N TYR A 359 -6.41 -21.23 10.71
CA TYR A 359 -7.53 -21.74 11.50
C TYR A 359 -7.39 -23.22 11.81
N PHE A 360 -7.06 -24.04 10.78
CA PHE A 360 -6.86 -25.47 10.96
C PHE A 360 -5.72 -25.76 11.94
N GLY A 361 -4.60 -25.04 11.84
CA GLY A 361 -3.47 -25.17 12.73
C GLY A 361 -3.81 -24.86 14.18
N ILE A 362 -4.53 -23.75 14.45
CA ILE A 362 -4.97 -23.39 15.81
C ILE A 362 -5.84 -24.51 16.41
N ILE A 363 -6.86 -24.96 15.66
CA ILE A 363 -7.79 -25.99 16.13
C ILE A 363 -7.09 -27.35 16.30
N ALA A 364 -6.18 -27.73 15.42
CA ALA A 364 -5.43 -28.98 15.52
C ALA A 364 -4.53 -28.98 16.77
N LEU A 365 -3.82 -27.89 17.03
CA LEU A 365 -2.96 -27.74 18.22
C LEU A 365 -3.77 -27.67 19.52
N ALA A 366 -4.96 -27.04 19.49
CA ALA A 366 -5.88 -27.01 20.63
C ALA A 366 -6.35 -28.43 21.05
N ASN A 367 -6.53 -29.33 20.07
CA ASN A 367 -6.96 -30.71 20.32
C ASN A 367 -5.78 -31.64 20.58
N TYR A 368 -4.64 -31.38 19.98
CA TYR A 368 -3.45 -32.24 20.00
C TYR A 368 -2.17 -31.44 20.19
N PRO A 369 -1.87 -30.97 21.41
CA PRO A 369 -0.68 -30.13 21.68
C PRO A 369 0.63 -30.76 21.22
N GLN A 370 0.74 -32.11 21.25
CA GLN A 370 1.92 -32.83 20.79
C GLN A 370 2.25 -32.63 19.30
N LEU A 371 1.31 -32.09 18.51
CA LEU A 371 1.58 -31.68 17.12
C LEU A 371 2.64 -30.59 17.02
N TYR A 372 2.78 -29.76 18.04
CA TYR A 372 3.80 -28.70 18.06
C TYR A 372 5.22 -29.29 17.84
N THR A 373 5.57 -30.28 18.63
CA THR A 373 6.87 -30.99 18.50
C THR A 373 6.90 -31.95 17.31
N TYR A 374 5.77 -32.61 17.02
CA TYR A 374 5.70 -33.57 15.90
C TYR A 374 5.91 -32.88 14.53
N LEU A 375 5.46 -31.66 14.38
CA LEU A 375 5.62 -30.85 13.16
C LEU A 375 6.89 -29.97 13.18
N ASP A 376 7.67 -30.02 14.28
CA ASP A 376 8.87 -29.17 14.49
C ASP A 376 8.57 -27.68 14.26
N LEU A 377 7.53 -27.16 14.93
CA LEU A 377 7.06 -25.80 14.71
C LEU A 377 8.08 -24.73 15.14
N ASP A 378 9.08 -25.09 15.94
CA ASP A 378 10.18 -24.17 16.28
C ASP A 378 11.02 -23.82 15.04
N LYS A 379 11.13 -24.74 14.07
CA LYS A 379 11.95 -24.58 12.87
C LYS A 379 11.13 -24.28 11.61
N ASN A 380 9.89 -24.76 11.54
CA ASN A 380 9.02 -24.57 10.39
C ASN A 380 8.18 -23.31 10.53
N ASP A 381 7.77 -22.72 9.42
CA ASP A 381 6.93 -21.52 9.42
C ASP A 381 5.62 -21.74 10.19
N PHE A 382 4.92 -22.83 9.90
CA PHE A 382 3.75 -23.28 10.65
C PHE A 382 3.49 -24.78 10.40
N ILE A 383 2.22 -25.17 10.18
CA ILE A 383 1.79 -26.59 10.13
C ILE A 383 2.18 -27.33 8.85
N PHE A 384 2.59 -26.61 7.80
CA PHE A 384 3.08 -27.18 6.55
C PHE A 384 4.47 -26.69 6.22
N THR A 385 5.29 -27.56 5.63
CA THR A 385 6.46 -27.15 4.85
C THR A 385 6.06 -26.88 3.41
N GLN A 386 6.94 -26.24 2.65
CA GLN A 386 6.68 -25.94 1.24
C GLN A 386 6.49 -27.22 0.41
N GLU A 387 7.23 -28.31 0.74
CA GLU A 387 7.09 -29.60 0.08
C GLU A 387 5.72 -30.26 0.39
N GLU A 388 5.21 -30.12 1.61
CA GLU A 388 3.92 -30.70 2.01
C GLU A 388 2.73 -30.05 1.31
N LEU A 389 2.88 -28.81 0.82
CA LEU A 389 1.82 -28.15 0.03
C LEU A 389 1.58 -28.82 -1.34
N TYR A 390 2.58 -29.47 -1.93
CA TYR A 390 2.38 -30.20 -3.19
C TYR A 390 1.46 -31.42 -3.02
N ASP A 391 1.33 -31.98 -1.81
CA ASP A 391 0.42 -33.06 -1.48
C ASP A 391 -0.08 -32.95 -0.03
N ILE A 392 -0.98 -32.00 0.18
CA ILE A 392 -1.54 -31.68 1.51
C ILE A 392 -2.21 -32.90 2.14
N SER A 393 -2.86 -33.74 1.32
CA SER A 393 -3.56 -34.93 1.81
C SER A 393 -2.60 -35.92 2.47
N ASN A 394 -1.37 -35.98 2.03
CA ASN A 394 -0.30 -36.83 2.54
C ASN A 394 0.64 -36.13 3.51
N SER A 395 0.38 -34.88 3.87
CA SER A 395 1.16 -34.14 4.87
C SER A 395 1.16 -34.82 6.25
N ARG A 396 2.18 -34.49 7.06
CA ARG A 396 2.32 -35.05 8.43
C ARG A 396 1.08 -34.78 9.29
N ILE A 397 0.56 -33.55 9.23
CA ILE A 397 -0.61 -33.18 10.04
C ILE A 397 -1.88 -33.89 9.57
N CYS A 398 -2.14 -33.98 8.28
CA CYS A 398 -3.33 -34.66 7.76
C CYS A 398 -3.30 -36.17 8.12
N LYS A 399 -2.18 -36.85 7.90
CA LYS A 399 -2.00 -38.26 8.34
C LYS A 399 -2.26 -38.45 9.82
N PHE A 400 -1.72 -37.57 10.67
CA PHE A 400 -1.93 -37.61 12.11
C PHE A 400 -3.42 -37.47 12.46
N ILE A 401 -4.13 -36.48 11.89
CA ILE A 401 -5.54 -36.24 12.15
C ILE A 401 -6.44 -37.37 11.68
N TYR A 402 -6.14 -37.99 10.52
CA TYR A 402 -6.83 -39.20 10.04
C TYR A 402 -6.66 -40.37 10.98
N LEU A 403 -5.43 -40.64 11.48
CA LEU A 403 -5.15 -41.68 12.45
C LEU A 403 -5.91 -41.47 13.79
N LYS A 404 -6.11 -40.22 14.21
CA LYS A 404 -6.88 -39.89 15.43
C LYS A 404 -8.39 -39.95 15.21
N ASN A 405 -8.86 -40.13 13.99
CA ASN A 405 -10.27 -40.23 13.60
C ASN A 405 -11.15 -39.05 14.14
N ASN A 406 -10.59 -37.85 14.23
CA ASN A 406 -11.30 -36.66 14.65
C ASN A 406 -12.14 -36.10 13.51
N LYS A 407 -13.44 -36.42 13.51
CA LYS A 407 -14.36 -36.06 12.41
C LYS A 407 -14.38 -34.56 12.13
N LYS A 408 -14.35 -33.70 13.15
CA LYS A 408 -14.36 -32.24 12.99
C LYS A 408 -13.10 -31.78 12.26
N LEU A 409 -11.93 -32.20 12.70
CA LEU A 409 -10.66 -31.83 12.09
C LEU A 409 -10.50 -32.46 10.69
N ILE A 410 -11.00 -33.67 10.47
CA ILE A 410 -11.03 -34.31 9.15
C ILE A 410 -11.86 -33.47 8.17
N ASN A 411 -13.01 -32.92 8.61
CA ASN A 411 -13.84 -32.07 7.75
C ASN A 411 -13.14 -30.76 7.42
N ILE A 412 -12.49 -30.11 8.38
CA ILE A 412 -11.71 -28.88 8.15
C ILE A 412 -10.53 -29.18 7.19
N SER A 413 -9.81 -30.28 7.39
CA SER A 413 -8.69 -30.64 6.50
C SER A 413 -9.16 -30.92 5.06
N LYS A 414 -10.33 -31.53 4.87
CA LYS A 414 -10.93 -31.71 3.53
C LYS A 414 -11.26 -30.36 2.88
N SER A 415 -11.79 -29.42 3.66
CA SER A 415 -12.07 -28.07 3.14
C SER A 415 -10.80 -27.34 2.75
N LEU A 416 -9.72 -27.48 3.54
CA LEU A 416 -8.39 -26.95 3.21
C LEU A 416 -7.83 -27.59 1.93
N ILE A 417 -7.95 -28.92 1.76
CA ILE A 417 -7.49 -29.63 0.56
C ILE A 417 -8.28 -29.11 -0.66
N ASN A 418 -9.61 -29.01 -0.55
CA ASN A 418 -10.45 -28.46 -1.63
C ASN A 418 -10.08 -27.00 -1.96
N ALA A 419 -9.70 -26.21 -0.95
CA ALA A 419 -9.24 -24.86 -1.16
C ALA A 419 -7.92 -24.83 -1.95
N TRP A 420 -6.99 -25.72 -1.65
CA TRP A 420 -5.72 -25.85 -2.40
C TRP A 420 -5.93 -26.34 -3.84
N GLU A 421 -6.84 -27.30 -4.04
CA GLU A 421 -7.15 -27.88 -5.37
C GLU A 421 -7.99 -26.97 -6.25
N ALA A 422 -8.49 -25.85 -5.74
CA ALA A 422 -9.22 -24.88 -6.52
C ALA A 422 -8.34 -24.35 -7.67
N SER A 423 -8.91 -24.22 -8.87
CA SER A 423 -8.15 -23.78 -10.04
C SER A 423 -7.68 -22.33 -9.97
N ASN A 424 -8.30 -21.53 -9.10
CA ASN A 424 -7.97 -20.14 -8.83
C ASN A 424 -8.39 -19.78 -7.40
N ILE A 425 -7.63 -18.89 -6.75
CA ILE A 425 -7.93 -18.38 -5.41
C ILE A 425 -9.35 -17.77 -5.32
N ASP A 426 -9.84 -17.15 -6.37
CA ASP A 426 -11.20 -16.57 -6.42
C ASP A 426 -12.33 -17.60 -6.36
N LYS A 427 -12.01 -18.91 -6.52
CA LYS A 427 -12.97 -20.01 -6.37
C LYS A 427 -12.93 -20.69 -5.02
N VAL A 428 -11.99 -20.30 -4.18
CA VAL A 428 -11.90 -20.79 -2.79
C VAL A 428 -13.12 -20.26 -2.03
N ILE A 429 -13.80 -21.16 -1.31
CA ILE A 429 -14.94 -20.78 -0.47
C ILE A 429 -14.40 -20.03 0.75
N PRO A 430 -14.93 -18.87 1.12
CA PRO A 430 -14.54 -18.15 2.33
C PRO A 430 -14.65 -19.00 3.59
N LEU A 431 -13.72 -18.83 4.54
CA LEU A 431 -13.62 -19.64 5.75
C LEU A 431 -14.93 -19.62 6.57
N GLU A 432 -15.55 -18.47 6.76
CA GLU A 432 -16.78 -18.31 7.52
C GLU A 432 -17.96 -19.10 6.93
N ASN A 433 -17.99 -19.31 5.63
CA ASN A 433 -19.05 -20.08 4.97
C ASN A 433 -18.96 -21.60 5.25
N ILE A 434 -17.81 -22.06 5.75
CA ILE A 434 -17.61 -23.46 6.16
C ILE A 434 -17.86 -23.64 7.66
N LEU A 435 -17.51 -22.63 8.46
CA LEU A 435 -17.69 -22.69 9.90
C LEU A 435 -19.15 -22.59 10.34
N ASN A 436 -19.99 -21.99 9.52
CA ASN A 436 -21.45 -21.83 9.75
C ASN A 436 -22.29 -23.04 9.32
N LYS A 437 -21.66 -24.12 8.81
CA LYS A 437 -22.29 -25.40 8.44
C LYS A 437 -22.04 -26.46 9.51
#